data_8083a3c22c7c6216e69bd85bf8ae4967
#
_entry.id   8083a3c22c7c6216e69bd85bf8ae4967
#
_cell.length_a   1.000
_cell.length_b   1.000
_cell.length_c   1.000
_cell.angle_alpha   90.00
_cell.angle_beta   90.00
_cell.angle_gamma   90.00
#
_symmetry.space_group_name_H-M   'P 1'
#
loop_
_entity.id
_entity.type
_entity.pdbx_description
1 polymer ?
#
loop_
_entity_poly.entity_id
_entity_poly.type
_entity_poly.pdbx_seq_one_letter_code
_entity_poly.pdbx_strand_id
1 'polypeptide(L)'
;KAEVVKGDLFSENIYSQLKEKSIDAIFHVAGANQKCQKDPSSMHRTNIEGTKKILELGNNLQIKKFIYTSSAVTLGEQKGKIGNEKSDHRGSFLSDYEESKFLAEQVAFAFNKNFEFVSINPSSVQGPGRISGTAKLLISTLNKKFPPLIKSSVSVVDIEDCTEGHYLGLIKGKNNEKYVLNSFRLNVETLIEHLKNLTTWKGSPVYIPKSFLSGLGPVFDIFGKFSSLGGIICGETIKVLTHGHLYDGSKANR
;
A
#
# COMPACT_ATOMS: atom_id res chain seq x y z
N LYS A 1 25.67 2.65 13.44
CA LYS A 1 24.43 2.13 14.08
C LYS A 1 23.35 3.18 13.90
N ALA A 2 22.12 2.77 13.56
CA ALA A 2 20.99 3.69 13.52
C ALA A 2 20.63 4.13 14.94
N GLU A 3 20.36 5.42 15.13
CA GLU A 3 19.79 5.95 16.37
C GLU A 3 18.26 5.82 16.32
N VAL A 4 17.64 5.40 17.41
CA VAL A 4 16.20 5.23 17.49
C VAL A 4 15.61 6.32 18.39
N VAL A 5 14.77 7.18 17.80
CA VAL A 5 13.93 8.14 18.53
C VAL A 5 12.51 7.60 18.58
N LYS A 6 12.00 7.31 19.77
CA LYS A 6 10.64 6.79 19.98
C LYS A 6 9.66 7.92 20.20
N GLY A 7 8.51 7.85 19.55
CA GLY A 7 7.44 8.80 19.78
C GLY A 7 6.30 8.72 18.76
N ASP A 8 5.31 9.59 18.92
CA ASP A 8 4.14 9.70 18.05
C ASP A 8 4.32 10.84 17.04
N LEU A 9 3.83 10.66 15.82
CA LEU A 9 3.89 11.67 14.74
C LEU A 9 3.21 13.00 15.12
N PHE A 10 2.31 12.98 16.10
CA PHE A 10 1.58 14.14 16.56
C PHE A 10 2.17 14.74 17.86
N SER A 11 3.27 14.17 18.38
CA SER A 11 3.95 14.67 19.57
C SER A 11 4.99 15.74 19.23
N GLU A 12 4.86 16.93 19.81
CA GLU A 12 5.84 18.01 19.62
C GLU A 12 7.24 17.67 20.17
N ASN A 13 7.31 16.79 21.16
CA ASN A 13 8.58 16.37 21.76
C ASN A 13 9.52 15.69 20.75
N ILE A 14 9.00 14.94 19.76
CA ILE A 14 9.83 14.35 18.69
C ILE A 14 10.42 15.43 17.81
N TYR A 15 9.64 16.42 17.45
CA TYR A 15 10.09 17.49 16.58
C TYR A 15 11.22 18.31 17.22
N SER A 16 11.15 18.57 18.55
CA SER A 16 12.24 19.24 19.26
C SER A 16 13.52 18.43 19.28
N GLN A 17 13.45 17.11 19.50
CA GLN A 17 14.61 16.22 19.47
C GLN A 17 15.27 16.13 18.08
N LEU A 18 14.49 16.20 17.00
CA LEU A 18 15.01 16.13 15.64
C LEU A 18 15.62 17.45 15.16
N LYS A 19 15.17 18.60 15.71
CA LYS A 19 15.73 19.92 15.36
C LYS A 19 17.23 20.08 15.68
N GLU A 20 17.72 19.35 16.67
CA GLU A 20 19.13 19.37 17.07
C GLU A 20 20.02 18.50 16.17
N LYS A 21 19.44 17.78 15.21
CA LYS A 21 20.15 16.86 14.34
C LYS A 21 20.30 17.44 12.93
N SER A 22 21.45 17.20 12.31
CA SER A 22 21.67 17.48 10.90
C SER A 22 21.02 16.37 10.07
N ILE A 23 19.90 16.68 9.40
CA ILE A 23 19.13 15.72 8.60
C ILE A 23 19.10 16.23 7.16
N ASP A 24 19.68 15.48 6.23
CA ASP A 24 19.71 15.82 4.80
C ASP A 24 18.46 15.31 4.05
N ALA A 25 17.90 14.19 4.46
CA ALA A 25 16.75 13.59 3.79
C ALA A 25 15.79 12.88 4.77
N ILE A 26 14.51 12.81 4.40
CA ILE A 26 13.49 12.08 5.14
C ILE A 26 12.90 11.00 4.24
N PHE A 27 12.83 9.76 4.75
CA PHE A 27 11.99 8.70 4.22
C PHE A 27 10.73 8.60 5.07
N HIS A 28 9.60 9.05 4.55
CA HIS A 28 8.32 8.94 5.23
C HIS A 28 7.61 7.65 4.85
N VAL A 29 7.88 6.59 5.60
CA VAL A 29 7.34 5.24 5.37
C VAL A 29 6.13 4.95 6.28
N ALA A 30 5.94 5.76 7.32
CA ALA A 30 4.84 5.60 8.26
C ALA A 30 3.47 5.76 7.57
N GLY A 31 2.55 4.87 7.90
CA GLY A 31 1.17 4.93 7.41
C GLY A 31 0.30 3.83 8.01
N ALA A 32 -0.97 4.13 8.15
CA ALA A 32 -1.99 3.18 8.61
C ALA A 32 -2.63 2.49 7.40
N ASN A 33 -2.88 1.17 7.51
CA ASN A 33 -3.43 0.35 6.43
C ASN A 33 -4.48 -0.68 6.91
N GLN A 34 -5.12 -0.39 8.05
CA GLN A 34 -6.15 -1.27 8.57
C GLN A 34 -7.33 -1.32 7.60
N LYS A 35 -7.82 -2.54 7.35
CA LYS A 35 -9.00 -2.79 6.52
C LYS A 35 -10.22 -3.04 7.38
N CYS A 36 -11.39 -2.82 6.80
CA CYS A 36 -12.67 -3.17 7.46
C CYS A 36 -12.88 -2.46 8.81
N GLN A 37 -12.41 -1.24 8.96
CA GLN A 37 -12.65 -0.47 10.17
C GLN A 37 -14.09 0.05 10.22
N LYS A 38 -14.65 0.15 11.43
CA LYS A 38 -15.96 0.80 11.64
C LYS A 38 -15.84 2.32 11.51
N ASP A 39 -14.70 2.86 11.92
CA ASP A 39 -14.36 4.27 11.84
C ASP A 39 -12.94 4.42 11.26
N PRO A 40 -12.81 4.88 10.01
CA PRO A 40 -11.53 5.08 9.36
C PRO A 40 -10.83 6.40 9.73
N SER A 41 -11.41 7.25 10.57
CA SER A 41 -10.91 8.60 10.88
C SER A 41 -9.48 8.58 11.41
N SER A 42 -9.14 7.62 12.24
CA SER A 42 -7.77 7.43 12.76
C SER A 42 -6.76 7.15 11.64
N MET A 43 -7.14 6.35 10.64
CA MET A 43 -6.30 6.06 9.47
C MET A 43 -6.15 7.30 8.59
N HIS A 44 -7.24 8.00 8.31
CA HIS A 44 -7.21 9.26 7.55
C HIS A 44 -6.33 10.30 8.25
N ARG A 45 -6.49 10.47 9.56
CA ARG A 45 -5.64 11.36 10.35
C ARG A 45 -4.16 10.98 10.23
N THR A 46 -3.82 9.71 10.44
CA THR A 46 -2.42 9.24 10.36
C THR A 46 -1.84 9.46 8.97
N ASN A 47 -2.58 9.08 7.93
CA ASN A 47 -2.06 9.12 6.57
C ASN A 47 -2.02 10.56 6.01
N ILE A 48 -3.03 11.39 6.26
CA ILE A 48 -3.15 12.73 5.68
C ILE A 48 -2.45 13.77 6.55
N GLU A 49 -2.91 13.93 7.81
CA GLU A 49 -2.36 14.95 8.71
C GLU A 49 -0.94 14.60 9.14
N GLY A 50 -0.66 13.30 9.39
CA GLY A 50 0.69 12.81 9.69
C GLY A 50 1.67 13.13 8.55
N THR A 51 1.30 12.89 7.29
CA THR A 51 2.12 13.25 6.13
C THR A 51 2.36 14.76 6.09
N LYS A 52 1.32 15.59 6.28
CA LYS A 52 1.47 17.05 6.31
C LYS A 52 2.46 17.50 7.39
N LYS A 53 2.36 16.95 8.60
CA LYS A 53 3.27 17.29 9.71
C LYS A 53 4.73 16.94 9.42
N ILE A 54 4.99 15.80 8.78
CA ILE A 54 6.36 15.42 8.41
C ILE A 54 6.90 16.29 7.26
N LEU A 55 6.04 16.73 6.33
CA LEU A 55 6.44 17.72 5.30
C LEU A 55 6.79 19.08 5.93
N GLU A 56 5.99 19.55 6.90
CA GLU A 56 6.28 20.76 7.70
C GLU A 56 7.60 20.62 8.46
N LEU A 57 7.86 19.46 9.05
CA LEU A 57 9.14 19.16 9.68
C LEU A 57 10.29 19.25 8.67
N GLY A 58 10.14 18.69 7.48
CA GLY A 58 11.14 18.76 6.42
C GLY A 58 11.50 20.21 6.06
N ASN A 59 10.52 21.11 5.93
CA ASN A 59 10.76 22.52 5.73
C ASN A 59 11.51 23.17 6.91
N ASN A 60 11.10 22.87 8.14
CA ASN A 60 11.73 23.43 9.34
C ASN A 60 13.17 22.96 9.54
N LEU A 61 13.48 21.73 9.13
CA LEU A 61 14.83 21.16 9.18
C LEU A 61 15.69 21.53 7.96
N GLN A 62 15.11 22.19 6.97
CA GLN A 62 15.77 22.56 5.71
C GLN A 62 16.43 21.36 5.02
N ILE A 63 15.73 20.23 5.00
CA ILE A 63 16.22 19.02 4.34
C ILE A 63 16.42 19.26 2.83
N LYS A 64 17.24 18.44 2.19
CA LYS A 64 17.47 18.50 0.74
C LYS A 64 16.43 17.70 -0.04
N LYS A 65 16.01 16.54 0.49
CA LYS A 65 15.13 15.62 -0.24
C LYS A 65 14.16 14.87 0.66
N PHE A 66 12.95 14.67 0.17
CA PHE A 66 11.89 13.94 0.86
C PHE A 66 11.39 12.79 -0.01
N ILE A 67 11.47 11.55 0.50
CA ILE A 67 10.98 10.34 -0.15
C ILE A 67 9.70 9.91 0.55
N TYR A 68 8.59 10.04 -0.14
CA TYR A 68 7.27 9.66 0.36
C TYR A 68 6.89 8.27 -0.09
N THR A 69 6.63 7.37 0.84
CA THR A 69 6.04 6.07 0.54
C THR A 69 4.53 6.21 0.38
N SER A 70 4.08 6.35 -0.85
CA SER A 70 2.67 6.31 -1.22
C SER A 70 2.20 4.85 -1.42
N SER A 71 1.37 4.61 -2.39
CA SER A 71 0.92 3.26 -2.79
C SER A 71 0.46 3.28 -4.25
N ALA A 72 0.64 2.19 -4.98
CA ALA A 72 0.13 2.07 -6.33
C ALA A 72 -1.41 2.18 -6.42
N VAL A 73 -2.14 1.90 -5.32
CA VAL A 73 -3.61 2.07 -5.28
C VAL A 73 -4.05 3.52 -5.53
N THR A 74 -3.18 4.51 -5.27
CA THR A 74 -3.49 5.94 -5.54
C THR A 74 -3.62 6.26 -7.02
N LEU A 75 -3.20 5.38 -7.91
CA LEU A 75 -3.39 5.54 -9.36
C LEU A 75 -4.85 5.43 -9.76
N GLY A 76 -5.65 4.70 -8.99
CA GLY A 76 -7.09 4.53 -9.23
C GLY A 76 -7.40 4.00 -10.61
N GLU A 77 -6.67 3.00 -11.09
CA GLU A 77 -6.82 2.43 -12.42
C GLU A 77 -8.23 1.90 -12.68
N GLN A 78 -8.67 1.94 -13.92
CA GLN A 78 -9.94 1.36 -14.34
C GLN A 78 -9.88 -0.18 -14.26
N LYS A 79 -11.01 -0.82 -13.94
CA LYS A 79 -11.09 -2.28 -13.83
C LYS A 79 -10.58 -2.99 -15.09
N GLY A 80 -9.64 -3.90 -14.91
CA GLY A 80 -9.03 -4.66 -16.02
C GLY A 80 -8.02 -3.86 -16.85
N LYS A 81 -7.70 -2.64 -16.49
CA LYS A 81 -6.64 -1.84 -17.10
C LYS A 81 -5.36 -1.92 -16.27
N ILE A 82 -4.23 -1.68 -16.91
CA ILE A 82 -2.93 -1.59 -16.23
C ILE A 82 -2.70 -0.12 -15.86
N GLY A 83 -2.60 0.19 -14.57
CA GLY A 83 -2.33 1.52 -14.07
C GLY A 83 -0.85 1.88 -14.11
N ASN A 84 -0.54 3.12 -14.44
CA ASN A 84 0.79 3.72 -14.35
C ASN A 84 0.68 5.18 -13.90
N GLU A 85 1.80 5.89 -13.82
CA GLU A 85 1.85 7.28 -13.31
C GLU A 85 1.04 8.29 -14.14
N LYS A 86 0.64 7.92 -15.37
CA LYS A 86 -0.13 8.74 -16.30
C LYS A 86 -1.61 8.34 -16.39
N SER A 87 -2.02 7.34 -15.61
CA SER A 87 -3.39 6.85 -15.64
C SER A 87 -4.36 7.87 -15.07
N ASP A 88 -5.52 8.04 -15.74
CA ASP A 88 -6.63 8.77 -15.18
C ASP A 88 -7.25 7.99 -14.02
N HIS A 89 -7.46 8.69 -12.92
CA HIS A 89 -8.11 8.11 -11.74
C HIS A 89 -9.58 7.82 -12.05
N ARG A 90 -10.08 6.64 -11.65
CA ARG A 90 -11.47 6.18 -11.92
C ARG A 90 -12.56 7.02 -11.25
N GLY A 91 -12.20 7.98 -10.38
CA GLY A 91 -13.16 8.89 -9.73
C GLY A 91 -13.87 8.28 -8.50
N SER A 92 -13.49 7.08 -8.07
CA SER A 92 -14.07 6.42 -6.89
C SER A 92 -13.02 5.58 -6.18
N PHE A 93 -13.24 5.27 -4.89
CA PHE A 93 -12.33 4.49 -4.07
C PHE A 93 -12.91 3.12 -3.75
N LEU A 94 -12.06 2.10 -3.71
CA LEU A 94 -12.44 0.73 -3.38
C LEU A 94 -12.37 0.47 -1.87
N SER A 95 -11.60 1.30 -1.15
CA SER A 95 -11.40 1.21 0.30
C SER A 95 -11.02 2.55 0.90
N ASP A 96 -11.28 2.69 2.22
CA ASP A 96 -10.85 3.87 2.99
C ASP A 96 -9.31 4.01 2.97
N TYR A 97 -8.57 2.90 2.92
CA TYR A 97 -7.12 2.93 2.76
C TYR A 97 -6.70 3.59 1.44
N GLU A 98 -7.31 3.20 0.33
CA GLU A 98 -7.03 3.81 -0.98
C GLU A 98 -7.32 5.30 -0.95
N GLU A 99 -8.48 5.70 -0.43
CA GLU A 99 -8.87 7.11 -0.29
C GLU A 99 -7.87 7.88 0.57
N SER A 100 -7.52 7.36 1.75
CA SER A 100 -6.59 8.03 2.66
C SER A 100 -5.20 8.22 2.05
N LYS A 101 -4.69 7.22 1.30
CA LYS A 101 -3.40 7.33 0.59
C LYS A 101 -3.47 8.28 -0.59
N PHE A 102 -4.55 8.27 -1.34
CA PHE A 102 -4.76 9.21 -2.44
C PHE A 102 -4.78 10.66 -1.93
N LEU A 103 -5.60 10.96 -0.93
CA LEU A 103 -5.68 12.30 -0.34
C LEU A 103 -4.35 12.75 0.27
N ALA A 104 -3.64 11.85 0.96
CA ALA A 104 -2.31 12.15 1.49
C ALA A 104 -1.29 12.45 0.38
N GLU A 105 -1.33 11.71 -0.73
CA GLU A 105 -0.48 11.98 -1.91
C GLU A 105 -0.82 13.34 -2.53
N GLN A 106 -2.10 13.69 -2.67
CA GLN A 106 -2.52 15.01 -3.16
C GLN A 106 -2.00 16.13 -2.25
N VAL A 107 -2.15 15.99 -0.93
CA VAL A 107 -1.59 16.95 0.05
C VAL A 107 -0.08 17.07 -0.12
N ALA A 108 0.64 15.96 -0.29
CA ALA A 108 2.09 15.98 -0.42
C ALA A 108 2.58 16.64 -1.72
N PHE A 109 1.88 16.44 -2.85
CA PHE A 109 2.20 17.12 -4.10
C PHE A 109 1.87 18.61 -4.05
N ALA A 110 0.74 19.00 -3.45
CA ALA A 110 0.29 20.39 -3.35
C ALA A 110 1.05 21.20 -2.27
N PHE A 111 1.75 20.51 -1.34
CA PHE A 111 2.43 21.18 -0.23
C PHE A 111 3.53 22.13 -0.75
N ASN A 112 3.59 23.35 -0.19
CA ASN A 112 4.66 24.29 -0.49
C ASN A 112 5.94 23.89 0.24
N LYS A 113 6.88 23.33 -0.49
CA LYS A 113 8.11 22.71 0.03
C LYS A 113 9.37 23.38 -0.54
N ASN A 114 10.38 23.50 0.29
CA ASN A 114 11.71 24.03 -0.06
C ASN A 114 12.77 22.94 -0.27
N PHE A 115 12.31 21.69 -0.48
CA PHE A 115 13.14 20.51 -0.74
C PHE A 115 12.65 19.75 -1.97
N GLU A 116 13.49 18.88 -2.52
CA GLU A 116 13.07 17.93 -3.56
C GLU A 116 12.12 16.88 -2.98
N PHE A 117 11.04 16.59 -3.69
CA PHE A 117 10.03 15.60 -3.30
C PHE A 117 9.90 14.49 -4.33
N VAL A 118 9.92 13.25 -3.87
CA VAL A 118 9.69 12.07 -4.71
C VAL A 118 8.66 11.16 -4.05
N SER A 119 7.64 10.76 -4.80
CA SER A 119 6.67 9.76 -4.36
C SER A 119 7.04 8.38 -4.90
N ILE A 120 7.14 7.41 -4.00
CA ILE A 120 7.32 5.99 -4.34
C ILE A 120 6.00 5.29 -4.09
N ASN A 121 5.47 4.64 -5.13
CA ASN A 121 4.14 4.02 -5.14
C ASN A 121 4.27 2.50 -5.29
N PRO A 122 4.59 1.76 -4.21
CA PRO A 122 4.72 0.31 -4.28
C PRO A 122 3.37 -0.35 -4.55
N SER A 123 3.37 -1.43 -5.33
CA SER A 123 2.29 -2.41 -5.40
C SER A 123 2.26 -3.27 -4.11
N SER A 124 1.68 -4.45 -4.12
CA SER A 124 1.65 -5.31 -2.93
C SER A 124 3.04 -5.81 -2.58
N VAL A 125 3.68 -5.20 -1.57
CA VAL A 125 5.04 -5.59 -1.12
C VAL A 125 4.99 -6.97 -0.50
N GLN A 126 5.83 -7.89 -0.99
CA GLN A 126 5.98 -9.25 -0.48
C GLN A 126 7.48 -9.57 -0.30
N GLY A 127 7.80 -10.47 0.63
CA GLY A 127 9.16 -10.90 0.87
C GLY A 127 9.36 -11.49 2.25
N PRO A 128 10.59 -11.88 2.61
CA PRO A 128 10.91 -12.46 3.91
C PRO A 128 10.44 -11.58 5.08
N GLY A 129 9.89 -12.20 6.13
CA GLY A 129 9.38 -11.50 7.31
C GLY A 129 7.96 -10.93 7.17
N ARG A 130 7.37 -10.91 5.99
CA ARG A 130 5.99 -10.44 5.80
C ARG A 130 4.99 -11.53 6.19
N ILE A 131 4.15 -11.24 7.20
CA ILE A 131 3.14 -12.18 7.74
C ILE A 131 1.71 -11.64 7.69
N SER A 132 1.50 -10.46 7.12
CA SER A 132 0.20 -9.77 7.08
C SER A 132 -0.29 -9.54 5.65
N GLY A 133 -1.56 -9.15 5.49
CA GLY A 133 -2.17 -8.86 4.18
C GLY A 133 -2.16 -10.08 3.25
N THR A 134 -1.71 -9.91 2.00
CA THR A 134 -1.63 -10.99 1.00
C THR A 134 -0.73 -12.13 1.47
N ALA A 135 0.38 -11.86 2.18
CA ALA A 135 1.24 -12.89 2.73
C ALA A 135 0.50 -13.81 3.72
N LYS A 136 -0.37 -13.25 4.57
CA LYS A 136 -1.20 -14.05 5.49
C LYS A 136 -2.11 -15.01 4.73
N LEU A 137 -2.67 -14.59 3.60
CA LEU A 137 -3.49 -15.44 2.73
C LEU A 137 -2.65 -16.59 2.16
N LEU A 138 -1.46 -16.30 1.64
CA LEU A 138 -0.55 -17.30 1.09
C LEU A 138 -0.11 -18.31 2.17
N ILE A 139 0.30 -17.83 3.34
CA ILE A 139 0.70 -18.67 4.48
C ILE A 139 -0.46 -19.56 4.94
N SER A 140 -1.68 -19.02 5.02
CA SER A 140 -2.88 -19.78 5.38
C SER A 140 -3.18 -20.87 4.36
N THR A 141 -3.00 -20.56 3.08
CA THR A 141 -3.14 -21.51 1.97
C THR A 141 -2.15 -22.67 2.13
N LEU A 142 -0.88 -22.39 2.35
CA LEU A 142 0.16 -23.40 2.56
C LEU A 142 -0.09 -24.27 3.80
N ASN A 143 -0.63 -23.67 4.86
CA ASN A 143 -0.98 -24.37 6.11
C ASN A 143 -2.32 -25.14 6.05
N LYS A 144 -2.87 -25.37 4.87
CA LYS A 144 -4.12 -26.11 4.66
C LYS A 144 -5.36 -25.46 5.33
N LYS A 145 -5.30 -24.21 5.71
CA LYS A 145 -6.41 -23.43 6.28
C LYS A 145 -7.02 -22.55 5.18
N PHE A 146 -7.63 -23.18 4.18
CA PHE A 146 -8.14 -22.47 3.02
C PHE A 146 -9.36 -21.60 3.31
N PRO A 147 -9.25 -20.27 3.18
CA PRO A 147 -10.41 -19.52 2.75
C PRO A 147 -10.64 -19.77 1.25
N PRO A 148 -11.89 -19.77 0.77
CA PRO A 148 -12.16 -19.75 -0.65
C PRO A 148 -11.46 -18.57 -1.31
N LEU A 149 -10.84 -18.81 -2.47
CA LEU A 149 -10.11 -17.80 -3.22
C LEU A 149 -11.02 -17.14 -4.25
N ILE A 150 -10.74 -15.89 -4.56
CA ILE A 150 -11.41 -15.16 -5.64
C ILE A 150 -10.45 -15.13 -6.82
N LYS A 151 -10.92 -15.51 -8.01
CA LYS A 151 -10.17 -15.36 -9.25
C LYS A 151 -9.94 -13.88 -9.51
N SER A 152 -8.73 -13.41 -9.27
CA SER A 152 -8.38 -12.01 -9.35
C SER A 152 -6.95 -11.85 -9.86
N SER A 153 -6.59 -10.62 -10.20
CA SER A 153 -5.22 -10.27 -10.54
C SER A 153 -4.58 -9.49 -9.39
N VAL A 154 -3.29 -9.66 -9.21
CA VAL A 154 -2.51 -8.97 -8.20
C VAL A 154 -1.19 -8.51 -8.80
N SER A 155 -0.80 -7.30 -8.45
CA SER A 155 0.53 -6.76 -8.70
C SER A 155 1.35 -6.84 -7.43
N VAL A 156 2.56 -7.34 -7.55
CA VAL A 156 3.46 -7.60 -6.43
C VAL A 156 4.81 -6.96 -6.71
N VAL A 157 5.38 -6.36 -5.69
CA VAL A 157 6.78 -5.93 -5.66
C VAL A 157 7.52 -6.70 -4.57
N ASP A 158 8.71 -7.19 -4.90
CA ASP A 158 9.60 -7.79 -3.91
C ASP A 158 10.08 -6.74 -2.91
N ILE A 159 10.28 -7.14 -1.65
CA ILE A 159 10.69 -6.20 -0.59
C ILE A 159 12.08 -5.62 -0.84
N GLU A 160 12.99 -6.38 -1.47
CA GLU A 160 14.32 -5.91 -1.84
C GLU A 160 14.23 -4.90 -2.98
N ASP A 161 13.46 -5.18 -4.04
CA ASP A 161 13.16 -4.24 -5.12
C ASP A 161 12.48 -2.98 -4.59
N CYS A 162 11.58 -3.13 -3.62
CA CYS A 162 10.89 -2.00 -2.99
C CYS A 162 11.89 -1.11 -2.23
N THR A 163 12.81 -1.72 -1.48
CA THR A 163 13.85 -1.00 -0.72
C THR A 163 14.82 -0.29 -1.66
N GLU A 164 15.28 -0.99 -2.70
CA GLU A 164 16.15 -0.42 -3.73
C GLU A 164 15.45 0.76 -4.45
N GLY A 165 14.18 0.60 -4.79
CA GLY A 165 13.38 1.67 -5.41
C GLY A 165 13.28 2.93 -4.54
N HIS A 166 13.19 2.80 -3.21
CA HIS A 166 13.24 3.94 -2.29
C HIS A 166 14.63 4.59 -2.29
N TYR A 167 15.70 3.80 -2.26
CA TYR A 167 17.06 4.31 -2.33
C TYR A 167 17.35 5.01 -3.67
N LEU A 168 16.94 4.41 -4.79
CA LEU A 168 17.05 5.04 -6.11
C LEU A 168 16.21 6.32 -6.20
N GLY A 169 15.06 6.38 -5.54
CA GLY A 169 14.28 7.60 -5.37
C GLY A 169 15.07 8.73 -4.71
N LEU A 170 15.90 8.39 -3.71
CA LEU A 170 16.77 9.38 -3.06
C LEU A 170 17.86 9.90 -4.02
N ILE A 171 18.57 9.01 -4.72
CA ILE A 171 19.77 9.38 -5.48
C ILE A 171 19.49 9.79 -6.93
N LYS A 172 18.42 9.29 -7.56
CA LYS A 172 18.09 9.52 -8.98
C LYS A 172 16.69 10.08 -9.21
N GLY A 173 15.78 9.97 -8.23
CA GLY A 173 14.39 10.41 -8.38
C GLY A 173 14.31 11.91 -8.69
N LYS A 174 13.50 12.26 -9.68
CA LYS A 174 13.28 13.64 -10.10
C LYS A 174 12.28 14.33 -9.18
N ASN A 175 12.50 15.61 -8.94
CA ASN A 175 11.63 16.41 -8.09
C ASN A 175 10.18 16.43 -8.60
N ASN A 176 9.22 16.29 -7.70
CA ASN A 176 7.78 16.24 -7.96
C ASN A 176 7.34 15.10 -8.90
N GLU A 177 8.10 14.01 -8.96
CA GLU A 177 7.73 12.83 -9.73
C GLU A 177 7.26 11.69 -8.82
N LYS A 178 6.39 10.83 -9.38
CA LYS A 178 6.02 9.57 -8.76
C LYS A 178 6.56 8.39 -9.56
N TYR A 179 6.86 7.30 -8.85
CA TYR A 179 7.41 6.06 -9.41
C TYR A 179 6.66 4.85 -8.86
N VAL A 180 6.01 4.11 -9.74
CA VAL A 180 5.34 2.85 -9.41
C VAL A 180 6.37 1.74 -9.31
N LEU A 181 6.41 1.05 -8.16
CA LEU A 181 7.25 -0.13 -7.99
C LEU A 181 6.41 -1.40 -8.13
N ASN A 182 6.75 -2.20 -9.13
CA ASN A 182 6.05 -3.46 -9.42
C ASN A 182 6.98 -4.45 -10.09
N SER A 183 7.21 -5.62 -9.47
CA SER A 183 8.04 -6.69 -10.02
C SER A 183 7.21 -7.64 -10.89
N PHE A 184 6.01 -8.02 -10.42
CA PHE A 184 5.19 -9.06 -11.07
C PHE A 184 3.71 -8.68 -11.13
N ARG A 185 3.06 -9.11 -12.21
CA ARG A 185 1.59 -9.11 -12.37
C ARG A 185 1.15 -10.55 -12.53
N LEU A 186 0.35 -11.05 -11.60
CA LEU A 186 -0.06 -12.45 -11.54
C LEU A 186 -1.57 -12.56 -11.36
N ASN A 187 -2.15 -13.61 -11.94
CA ASN A 187 -3.47 -14.07 -11.54
C ASN A 187 -3.34 -14.96 -10.29
N VAL A 188 -4.36 -14.97 -9.46
CA VAL A 188 -4.37 -15.80 -8.23
C VAL A 188 -4.19 -17.27 -8.57
N GLU A 189 -4.74 -17.76 -9.69
CA GLU A 189 -4.56 -19.13 -10.17
C GLU A 189 -3.08 -19.43 -10.44
N THR A 190 -2.41 -18.58 -11.23
CA THR A 190 -0.97 -18.72 -11.54
C THR A 190 -0.11 -18.67 -10.28
N LEU A 191 -0.46 -17.77 -9.35
CA LEU A 191 0.23 -17.69 -8.07
C LEU A 191 0.11 -19.01 -7.28
N ILE A 192 -1.06 -19.62 -7.26
CA ILE A 192 -1.29 -20.93 -6.61
C ILE A 192 -0.50 -22.04 -7.31
N GLU A 193 -0.43 -22.03 -8.63
CA GLU A 193 0.40 -22.99 -9.38
C GLU A 193 1.89 -22.86 -9.04
N HIS A 194 2.41 -21.63 -8.97
CA HIS A 194 3.79 -21.40 -8.51
C HIS A 194 4.01 -21.92 -7.09
N LEU A 195 3.08 -21.68 -6.16
CA LEU A 195 3.17 -22.20 -4.80
C LEU A 195 3.20 -23.73 -4.77
N LYS A 196 2.40 -24.40 -5.62
CA LYS A 196 2.43 -25.87 -5.74
C LYS A 196 3.77 -26.38 -6.23
N ASN A 197 4.36 -25.69 -7.22
CA ASN A 197 5.64 -26.10 -7.81
C ASN A 197 6.83 -25.87 -6.87
N LEU A 198 6.75 -24.83 -6.03
CA LEU A 198 7.80 -24.48 -5.07
C LEU A 198 7.69 -25.19 -3.73
N THR A 199 6.58 -25.88 -3.48
CA THR A 199 6.32 -26.54 -2.20
C THR A 199 5.80 -27.95 -2.39
N THR A 200 5.77 -28.73 -1.33
CA THR A 200 5.13 -30.08 -1.32
C THR A 200 3.61 -30.02 -1.22
N TRP A 201 3.04 -28.84 -1.28
CA TRP A 201 1.61 -28.65 -1.11
C TRP A 201 0.81 -29.13 -2.34
N LYS A 202 -0.15 -30.06 -2.10
CA LYS A 202 -0.99 -30.67 -3.14
C LYS A 202 -2.48 -30.30 -3.03
N GLY A 203 -2.80 -29.23 -2.29
CA GLY A 203 -4.19 -28.83 -2.09
C GLY A 203 -4.84 -28.28 -3.37
N SER A 204 -6.15 -28.35 -3.42
CA SER A 204 -6.96 -27.73 -4.48
C SER A 204 -7.82 -26.63 -3.86
N PRO A 205 -7.56 -25.35 -4.17
CA PRO A 205 -8.37 -24.26 -3.63
C PRO A 205 -9.77 -24.27 -4.25
N VAL A 206 -10.75 -23.86 -3.45
CA VAL A 206 -12.09 -23.57 -3.95
C VAL A 206 -12.11 -22.13 -4.43
N TYR A 207 -12.54 -21.90 -5.65
CA TYR A 207 -12.67 -20.55 -6.20
C TYR A 207 -14.14 -20.10 -6.17
N ILE A 208 -14.37 -18.89 -5.66
CA ILE A 208 -15.68 -18.25 -5.71
C ILE A 208 -15.75 -17.37 -6.96
N PRO A 209 -16.78 -17.51 -7.80
CA PRO A 209 -17.00 -16.63 -8.94
C PRO A 209 -17.21 -15.17 -8.50
N LYS A 210 -16.59 -14.21 -9.22
CA LYS A 210 -16.75 -12.78 -8.94
C LYS A 210 -18.22 -12.32 -8.96
N SER A 211 -19.01 -12.88 -9.87
CA SER A 211 -20.44 -12.58 -10.00
C SER A 211 -21.27 -12.91 -8.75
N PHE A 212 -20.89 -13.98 -8.04
CA PHE A 212 -21.56 -14.36 -6.80
C PHE A 212 -21.26 -13.36 -5.66
N LEU A 213 -20.08 -12.78 -5.64
CA LEU A 213 -19.63 -11.87 -4.59
C LEU A 213 -20.09 -10.42 -4.82
N SER A 214 -20.29 -10.00 -6.07
CA SER A 214 -20.68 -8.63 -6.39
C SER A 214 -22.09 -8.27 -5.86
N GLY A 215 -22.97 -9.24 -5.69
CA GLY A 215 -24.32 -9.04 -5.11
C GLY A 215 -24.35 -9.12 -3.58
N LEU A 216 -23.31 -9.63 -2.94
CA LEU A 216 -23.29 -9.90 -1.50
C LEU A 216 -22.55 -8.84 -0.67
N GLY A 217 -22.00 -7.80 -1.28
CA GLY A 217 -21.26 -6.75 -0.59
C GLY A 217 -21.99 -6.20 0.66
N PRO A 218 -23.26 -5.74 0.55
CA PRO A 218 -24.03 -5.24 1.69
C PRO A 218 -24.24 -6.28 2.81
N VAL A 219 -24.38 -7.54 2.43
CA VAL A 219 -24.55 -8.65 3.38
C VAL A 219 -23.28 -8.87 4.19
N PHE A 220 -22.12 -8.80 3.55
CA PHE A 220 -20.83 -8.93 4.23
C PHE A 220 -20.51 -7.73 5.11
N ASP A 221 -20.99 -6.53 4.80
CA ASP A 221 -20.85 -5.36 5.67
C ASP A 221 -21.66 -5.52 6.96
N ILE A 222 -22.82 -6.18 6.90
CA ILE A 222 -23.64 -6.47 8.09
C ILE A 222 -23.02 -7.61 8.90
N PHE A 223 -22.68 -8.74 8.28
CA PHE A 223 -22.11 -9.89 8.98
C PHE A 223 -20.68 -9.65 9.47
N GLY A 224 -19.87 -8.87 8.76
CA GLY A 224 -18.53 -8.50 9.18
C GLY A 224 -18.48 -7.72 10.49
N LYS A 225 -19.58 -7.00 10.82
CA LYS A 225 -19.71 -6.30 12.09
C LYS A 225 -19.91 -7.23 13.30
N PHE A 226 -20.39 -8.45 13.09
CA PHE A 226 -20.79 -9.38 14.16
C PHE A 226 -19.91 -10.63 14.29
N SER A 227 -19.00 -10.90 13.33
CA SER A 227 -18.17 -12.11 13.37
C SER A 227 -16.73 -11.81 13.78
N SER A 228 -16.10 -12.76 14.48
CA SER A 228 -14.66 -12.76 14.75
C SER A 228 -13.79 -12.82 13.48
N LEU A 229 -14.39 -13.12 12.32
CA LEU A 229 -13.80 -13.05 10.98
C LEU A 229 -13.94 -11.65 10.35
N GLY A 230 -14.68 -10.72 10.97
CA GLY A 230 -15.02 -9.40 10.45
C GLY A 230 -13.84 -8.47 10.15
N GLY A 231 -12.65 -8.76 10.70
CA GLY A 231 -11.43 -8.03 10.36
C GLY A 231 -10.76 -8.48 9.04
N ILE A 232 -11.30 -9.51 8.35
CA ILE A 232 -10.67 -10.10 7.16
C ILE A 232 -11.58 -9.99 5.93
N ILE A 233 -12.90 -10.12 6.11
CA ILE A 233 -13.88 -10.15 5.00
C ILE A 233 -14.97 -9.09 5.25
N CYS A 234 -14.91 -8.00 4.51
CA CYS A 234 -15.91 -6.93 4.47
C CYS A 234 -16.12 -6.47 3.04
N GLY A 235 -17.06 -5.57 2.82
CA GLY A 235 -17.38 -5.03 1.50
C GLY A 235 -16.16 -4.41 0.79
N GLU A 236 -15.29 -3.70 1.51
CA GLU A 236 -14.04 -3.16 0.96
C GLU A 236 -13.13 -4.27 0.42
N THR A 237 -12.88 -5.32 1.23
CA THR A 237 -12.02 -6.43 0.80
C THR A 237 -12.57 -7.10 -0.45
N ILE A 238 -13.91 -7.26 -0.54
CA ILE A 238 -14.56 -7.83 -1.72
C ILE A 238 -14.41 -6.92 -2.93
N LYS A 239 -14.62 -5.61 -2.78
CA LYS A 239 -14.42 -4.62 -3.86
C LYS A 239 -12.98 -4.68 -4.40
N VAL A 240 -11.99 -4.63 -3.52
CA VAL A 240 -10.57 -4.70 -3.87
C VAL A 240 -10.23 -6.01 -4.59
N LEU A 241 -10.66 -7.16 -4.05
CA LEU A 241 -10.39 -8.47 -4.65
C LEU A 241 -11.11 -8.69 -5.98
N THR A 242 -12.35 -8.20 -6.13
CA THR A 242 -13.11 -8.33 -7.38
C THR A 242 -12.64 -7.36 -8.47
N HIS A 243 -12.08 -6.22 -8.08
CA HIS A 243 -11.44 -5.28 -9.01
C HIS A 243 -10.19 -5.93 -9.62
N GLY A 244 -9.26 -6.36 -8.79
CA GLY A 244 -7.96 -6.90 -9.19
C GLY A 244 -7.04 -5.79 -9.69
N HIS A 245 -5.94 -5.57 -9.00
CA HIS A 245 -5.01 -4.47 -9.28
C HIS A 245 -3.90 -4.91 -10.21
N LEU A 246 -3.71 -4.16 -11.30
CA LEU A 246 -2.62 -4.36 -12.26
C LEU A 246 -1.85 -3.05 -12.44
N TYR A 247 -0.53 -3.07 -12.21
CA TYR A 247 0.32 -1.89 -12.29
C TYR A 247 1.53 -2.10 -13.19
N ASP A 248 1.97 -1.03 -13.83
CA ASP A 248 3.18 -0.98 -14.65
C ASP A 248 4.26 -0.15 -13.96
N GLY A 249 5.37 -0.80 -13.58
CA GLY A 249 6.55 -0.19 -12.95
C GLY A 249 7.65 0.21 -13.95
N SER A 250 7.40 0.19 -15.26
CA SER A 250 8.43 0.37 -16.28
C SER A 250 9.15 1.73 -16.20
N LYS A 251 8.53 2.77 -15.64
CA LYS A 251 9.17 4.08 -15.41
C LYS A 251 10.28 3.99 -14.37
N ALA A 252 10.07 3.24 -13.29
CA ALA A 252 11.06 3.09 -12.22
C ALA A 252 12.28 2.25 -12.67
N ASN A 253 12.12 1.41 -13.70
CA ASN A 253 13.19 0.55 -14.24
C ASN A 253 14.10 1.26 -15.25
N ARG A 254 13.89 2.53 -15.54
CA ARG A 254 14.68 3.35 -16.48
C ARG A 254 15.63 4.28 -15.72
#